data_1df0eb66f0d165d743649f459e2784ec
#
_entry.id   1df0eb66f0d165d743649f459e2784ec
#
_cell.length_a   1.000
_cell.length_b   1.000
_cell.length_c   1.000
_cell.angle_alpha   90.00
_cell.angle_beta   90.00
_cell.angle_gamma   90.00
#
_symmetry.space_group_name_H-M   'P 1'
#
loop_
_entity.id
_entity.type
_entity.pdbx_description
1 polymer ?
#
loop_
_entity_poly.entity_id
_entity_poly.type
_entity_poly.pdbx_seq_one_letter_code
_entity_poly.pdbx_strand_id
1 'polypeptide(L)'
;MLAPRLLAAIGNDPQRYGDDPNVLQCYAGTAPVRFQSGQIHRVKIRWACDKFLRHTVHLWANSFRRASVWGQTYYEQKRAQGMSHACALRCLGQRLLKIVFRMISDKKPYDAELHARNQTQHGSWVLALLNKNAPATPA
;
A
#
# COMPACT_ATOMS: atom_id res chain seq x y z
N MET A 1 5.46 -0.08 17.77
CA MET A 1 4.08 -0.38 18.20
C MET A 1 3.04 0.19 17.24
N LEU A 2 3.07 -0.24 15.98
CA LEU A 2 2.17 0.30 14.93
C LEU A 2 0.85 -0.47 14.82
N ALA A 3 0.85 -1.78 15.10
CA ALA A 3 -0.36 -2.60 14.97
C ALA A 3 -1.53 -2.14 15.85
N PRO A 4 -1.35 -1.84 17.15
CA PRO A 4 -2.43 -1.30 17.96
C PRO A 4 -2.95 0.05 17.47
N ARG A 5 -2.07 0.91 16.95
CA ARG A 5 -2.46 2.20 16.38
C ARG A 5 -3.29 2.05 15.12
N LEU A 6 -2.92 1.11 14.25
CA LEU A 6 -3.69 0.77 13.05
C LEU A 6 -5.05 0.22 13.42
N LEU A 7 -5.11 -0.73 14.36
CA LEU A 7 -6.37 -1.32 14.81
C LEU A 7 -7.30 -0.27 15.43
N ALA A 8 -6.77 0.61 16.26
CA ALA A 8 -7.56 1.68 16.89
C ALA A 8 -8.14 2.65 15.85
N ALA A 9 -7.40 2.97 14.79
CA ALA A 9 -7.84 3.92 13.77
C ALA A 9 -8.74 3.28 12.70
N ILE A 10 -8.43 2.06 12.27
CA ILE A 10 -9.16 1.36 11.20
C ILE A 10 -10.38 0.64 11.76
N GLY A 11 -10.25 0.00 12.92
CA GLY A 11 -11.27 -0.89 13.47
C GLY A 11 -11.23 -2.28 12.81
N ASN A 12 -12.26 -3.08 13.07
CA ASN A 12 -12.37 -4.45 12.56
C ASN A 12 -13.64 -4.71 11.75
N ASP A 13 -14.38 -3.65 11.41
CA ASP A 13 -15.61 -3.73 10.65
C ASP A 13 -15.42 -3.16 9.23
N PRO A 14 -15.42 -4.03 8.20
CA PRO A 14 -15.27 -3.56 6.81
C PRO A 14 -16.48 -2.76 6.32
N GLN A 15 -17.66 -2.96 6.90
CA GLN A 15 -18.88 -2.22 6.52
C GLN A 15 -18.77 -0.73 6.85
N ARG A 16 -17.93 -0.36 7.83
CA ARG A 16 -17.61 1.04 8.12
C ARG A 16 -17.09 1.80 6.88
N TYR A 17 -16.50 1.08 5.93
CA TYR A 17 -15.97 1.63 4.69
C TYR A 17 -16.77 1.21 3.46
N GLY A 18 -18.03 0.79 3.64
CA GLY A 18 -18.91 0.38 2.56
C GLY A 18 -18.41 -0.84 1.78
N ASP A 19 -17.68 -1.73 2.43
CA ASP A 19 -17.01 -2.89 1.81
C ASP A 19 -16.08 -2.55 0.64
N ASP A 20 -15.62 -1.31 0.59
CA ASP A 20 -14.72 -0.82 -0.47
C ASP A 20 -13.36 -0.38 0.12
N PRO A 21 -12.25 -1.04 -0.25
CA PRO A 21 -10.91 -0.67 0.21
C PRO A 21 -10.50 0.75 -0.21
N ASN A 22 -11.07 1.29 -1.28
CA ASN A 22 -10.77 2.64 -1.73
C ASN A 22 -11.25 3.69 -0.72
N VAL A 23 -12.37 3.44 -0.04
CA VAL A 23 -12.88 4.34 1.01
C VAL A 23 -11.89 4.40 2.17
N LEU A 24 -11.34 3.27 2.60
CA LEU A 24 -10.30 3.24 3.63
C LEU A 24 -9.03 3.99 3.16
N GLN A 25 -8.62 3.81 1.92
CA GLN A 25 -7.46 4.50 1.35
C GLN A 25 -7.66 6.02 1.28
N CYS A 26 -8.87 6.48 0.98
CA CYS A 26 -9.23 7.89 1.03
C CYS A 26 -9.22 8.43 2.46
N TYR A 27 -9.79 7.68 3.40
CA TYR A 27 -9.82 8.04 4.82
C TYR A 27 -8.41 8.17 5.41
N ALA A 28 -7.50 7.29 5.03
CA ALA A 28 -6.09 7.33 5.43
C ALA A 28 -5.25 8.38 4.67
N GLY A 29 -5.81 9.02 3.65
CA GLY A 29 -5.11 10.01 2.84
C GLY A 29 -4.03 9.45 1.91
N THR A 30 -4.04 8.16 1.64
CA THR A 30 -3.09 7.51 0.72
C THR A 30 -3.55 7.58 -0.74
N ALA A 31 -4.86 7.62 -0.97
CA ALA A 31 -5.42 7.79 -2.30
C ALA A 31 -5.30 9.26 -2.75
N PRO A 32 -4.73 9.53 -3.94
CA PRO A 32 -4.60 10.89 -4.43
C PRO A 32 -5.94 11.48 -4.87
N VAL A 33 -6.01 12.81 -4.93
CA VAL A 33 -7.12 13.55 -5.53
C VAL A 33 -6.72 13.92 -6.95
N ARG A 34 -7.55 13.56 -7.91
CA ARG A 34 -7.38 13.95 -9.30
C ARG A 34 -8.23 15.18 -9.61
N PHE A 35 -7.58 16.21 -10.14
CA PHE A 35 -8.25 17.38 -10.68
C PHE A 35 -8.14 17.35 -12.20
N GLN A 36 -9.28 17.39 -12.86
CA GLN A 36 -9.35 17.44 -14.30
C GLN A 36 -10.25 18.62 -14.71
N SER A 37 -9.70 19.55 -15.49
CA SER A 37 -10.43 20.64 -16.07
C SER A 37 -9.92 20.87 -17.50
N GLY A 38 -10.73 20.53 -18.49
CA GLY A 38 -10.32 20.58 -19.89
C GLY A 38 -9.07 19.72 -20.16
N GLN A 39 -8.00 20.35 -20.63
CA GLN A 39 -6.73 19.66 -20.91
C GLN A 39 -5.80 19.58 -19.68
N ILE A 40 -6.20 20.14 -18.54
CA ILE A 40 -5.37 20.15 -17.33
C ILE A 40 -5.68 18.94 -16.47
N HIS A 41 -4.68 18.08 -16.30
CA HIS A 41 -4.72 16.93 -15.39
C HIS A 41 -3.72 17.14 -14.26
N ARG A 42 -4.20 17.25 -13.03
CA ARG A 42 -3.34 17.38 -11.84
C ARG A 42 -3.70 16.33 -10.81
N VAL A 43 -2.67 15.73 -10.21
CA VAL A 43 -2.81 14.81 -9.10
C VAL A 43 -2.23 15.49 -7.87
N LYS A 44 -3.04 15.61 -6.82
CA LYS A 44 -2.66 16.26 -5.56
C LYS A 44 -2.80 15.32 -4.38
N ILE A 45 -2.08 15.64 -3.30
CA ILE A 45 -2.21 14.97 -2.02
C ILE A 45 -3.62 15.22 -1.47
N ARG A 46 -4.22 14.19 -0.92
CA ARG A 46 -5.51 14.32 -0.22
C ARG A 46 -5.26 14.89 1.18
N TRP A 47 -5.70 16.11 1.40
CA TRP A 47 -5.63 16.76 2.70
C TRP A 47 -6.82 16.42 3.61
N ALA A 48 -7.99 16.14 3.04
CA ALA A 48 -9.18 15.71 3.77
C ALA A 48 -9.05 14.22 4.13
N CYS A 49 -8.45 13.94 5.27
CA CYS A 49 -8.19 12.58 5.75
C CYS A 49 -8.00 12.57 7.27
N ASP A 50 -8.04 11.39 7.86
CA ASP A 50 -7.61 11.19 9.24
C ASP A 50 -6.08 11.31 9.34
N LYS A 51 -5.62 12.36 9.98
CA LYS A 51 -4.18 12.69 10.07
C LYS A 51 -3.40 11.69 10.93
N PHE A 52 -4.04 11.15 11.96
CA PHE A 52 -3.43 10.15 12.82
C PHE A 52 -3.20 8.84 12.04
N LEU A 53 -4.22 8.38 11.33
CA LEU A 53 -4.11 7.19 10.49
C LEU A 53 -3.10 7.40 9.36
N ARG A 54 -3.12 8.55 8.70
CA ARG A 54 -2.15 8.89 7.65
C ARG A 54 -0.72 8.79 8.15
N HIS A 55 -0.44 9.38 9.31
CA HIS A 55 0.89 9.32 9.91
C HIS A 55 1.29 7.89 10.29
N THR A 56 0.36 7.14 10.88
CA THR A 56 0.60 5.74 11.26
C THR A 56 0.89 4.87 10.04
N VAL A 57 0.13 5.02 8.95
CA VAL A 57 0.37 4.29 7.70
C VAL A 57 1.72 4.67 7.08
N HIS A 58 2.10 5.93 7.15
CA HIS A 58 3.41 6.38 6.66
C HIS A 58 4.57 5.71 7.42
N LEU A 59 4.50 5.67 8.74
CA LEU A 59 5.49 4.98 9.57
C LEU A 59 5.51 3.48 9.29
N TRP A 60 4.34 2.88 9.14
CA TRP A 60 4.21 1.45 8.83
C TRP A 60 4.80 1.12 7.46
N ALA A 61 4.50 1.88 6.42
CA ALA A 61 5.06 1.70 5.09
C ALA A 61 6.61 1.80 5.12
N ASN A 62 7.15 2.75 5.86
CA ASN A 62 8.60 2.89 6.01
C ASN A 62 9.24 1.71 6.74
N SER A 63 8.60 1.18 7.77
CA SER A 63 9.06 -0.01 8.47
C SER A 63 8.93 -1.26 7.60
N PHE A 64 7.81 -1.40 6.89
CA PHE A 64 7.56 -2.53 6.01
C PHE A 64 8.57 -2.65 4.87
N ARG A 65 8.93 -1.53 4.21
CA ARG A 65 9.93 -1.57 3.15
C ARG A 65 11.30 -2.05 3.63
N ARG A 66 11.65 -1.80 4.91
CA ARG A 66 12.92 -2.27 5.49
C ARG A 66 12.88 -3.75 5.84
N ALA A 67 11.72 -4.26 6.20
CA ALA A 67 11.54 -5.65 6.64
C ALA A 67 11.19 -6.62 5.51
N SER A 68 10.71 -6.11 4.38
CA SER A 68 10.20 -6.92 3.26
C SER A 68 10.93 -6.59 1.98
N VAL A 69 11.44 -7.63 1.31
CA VAL A 69 12.07 -7.50 -0.02
C VAL A 69 11.05 -6.96 -1.03
N TRP A 70 9.83 -7.45 -0.98
CA TRP A 70 8.74 -6.96 -1.85
C TRP A 70 8.46 -5.46 -1.62
N GLY A 71 8.38 -5.04 -0.36
CA GLY A 71 8.15 -3.65 0.00
C GLY A 71 9.27 -2.73 -0.46
N GLN A 72 10.51 -3.16 -0.30
CA GLN A 72 11.68 -2.41 -0.74
C GLN A 72 11.72 -2.30 -2.28
N THR A 73 11.46 -3.38 -3.00
CA THR A 73 11.42 -3.38 -4.47
C THR A 73 10.33 -2.45 -5.00
N TYR A 74 9.14 -2.49 -4.38
CA TYR A 74 8.05 -1.57 -4.74
C TYR A 74 8.44 -0.11 -4.52
N TYR A 75 9.03 0.18 -3.37
CA TYR A 75 9.47 1.54 -3.03
C TYR A 75 10.55 2.05 -4.00
N GLU A 76 11.57 1.25 -4.27
CA GLU A 76 12.67 1.62 -5.18
C GLU A 76 12.17 1.89 -6.60
N GLN A 77 11.25 1.09 -7.09
CA GLN A 77 10.64 1.31 -8.41
C GLN A 77 9.88 2.63 -8.46
N LYS A 78 9.13 2.98 -7.39
CA LYS A 78 8.44 4.27 -7.32
C LYS A 78 9.42 5.44 -7.26
N ARG A 79 10.54 5.29 -6.57
CA ARG A 79 11.63 6.28 -6.56
C ARG A 79 12.28 6.43 -7.95
N ALA A 80 12.49 5.33 -8.65
CA ALA A 80 13.04 5.34 -10.02
C ALA A 80 12.10 6.02 -11.02
N GLN A 81 10.80 6.00 -10.78
CA GLN A 81 9.79 6.75 -11.56
C GLN A 81 9.76 8.26 -11.25
N GLY A 82 10.67 8.75 -10.43
CA GLY A 82 10.77 10.16 -10.07
C GLY A 82 9.89 10.61 -8.90
N MET A 83 9.25 9.69 -8.18
CA MET A 83 8.44 10.04 -7.02
C MET A 83 9.31 10.41 -5.82
N SER A 84 8.88 11.39 -5.02
CA SER A 84 9.53 11.75 -3.77
C SER A 84 9.44 10.59 -2.75
N HIS A 85 10.30 10.63 -1.73
CA HIS A 85 10.27 9.65 -0.63
C HIS A 85 8.86 9.52 -0.01
N ALA A 86 8.24 10.64 0.34
CA ALA A 86 6.91 10.65 0.93
C ALA A 86 5.83 10.10 -0.04
N CYS A 87 5.93 10.42 -1.32
CA CYS A 87 5.00 9.91 -2.34
C CYS A 87 5.14 8.40 -2.53
N ALA A 88 6.37 7.89 -2.61
CA ALA A 88 6.64 6.45 -2.72
C ALA A 88 6.10 5.68 -1.51
N LEU A 89 6.28 6.22 -0.29
CA LEU A 89 5.70 5.62 0.92
C LEU A 89 4.18 5.65 0.93
N ARG A 90 3.54 6.70 0.44
CA ARG A 90 2.07 6.74 0.30
C ARG A 90 1.57 5.67 -0.68
N CYS A 91 2.24 5.49 -1.79
CA CYS A 91 1.89 4.44 -2.75
C CYS A 91 2.01 3.04 -2.13
N LEU A 92 3.07 2.79 -1.38
CA LEU A 92 3.24 1.54 -0.65
C LEU A 92 2.16 1.37 0.43
N GLY A 93 1.89 2.41 1.22
CA GLY A 93 0.84 2.43 2.23
C GLY A 93 -0.54 2.15 1.66
N GLN A 94 -0.85 2.66 0.47
CA GLN A 94 -2.09 2.37 -0.24
C GLN A 94 -2.24 0.87 -0.55
N ARG A 95 -1.16 0.21 -0.96
CA ARG A 95 -1.16 -1.25 -1.19
C ARG A 95 -1.33 -2.02 0.12
N LEU A 96 -0.64 -1.61 1.17
CA LEU A 96 -0.74 -2.24 2.48
C LEU A 96 -2.15 -2.12 3.08
N LEU A 97 -2.80 -0.98 2.94
CA LEU A 97 -4.19 -0.78 3.39
C LEU A 97 -5.17 -1.70 2.65
N LYS A 98 -4.96 -1.94 1.37
CA LYS A 98 -5.78 -2.88 0.61
C LYS A 98 -5.64 -4.31 1.14
N ILE A 99 -4.43 -4.72 1.51
CA ILE A 99 -4.17 -6.02 2.13
C ILE A 99 -4.87 -6.11 3.49
N VAL A 100 -4.71 -5.09 4.35
CA VAL A 100 -5.36 -5.06 5.68
C VAL A 100 -6.89 -5.09 5.55
N PHE A 101 -7.45 -4.34 4.62
CA PHE A 101 -8.88 -4.36 4.36
C PHE A 101 -9.36 -5.77 4.01
N ARG A 102 -8.61 -6.49 3.17
CA ARG A 102 -8.94 -7.87 2.82
C ARG A 102 -8.84 -8.81 4.01
N MET A 103 -7.82 -8.65 4.84
CA MET A 103 -7.67 -9.43 6.07
C MET A 103 -8.88 -9.24 7.01
N ILE A 104 -9.33 -8.01 7.18
CA ILE A 104 -10.50 -7.69 8.01
C ILE A 104 -11.77 -8.29 7.41
N SER A 105 -11.97 -8.15 6.10
CA SER A 105 -13.16 -8.67 5.41
C SER A 105 -13.24 -10.20 5.48
N ASP A 106 -12.13 -10.89 5.28
CA ASP A 106 -12.06 -12.34 5.30
C ASP A 106 -11.90 -12.92 6.71
N LYS A 107 -11.65 -12.05 7.71
CA LYS A 107 -11.36 -12.45 9.11
C LYS A 107 -10.21 -13.47 9.21
N LYS A 108 -9.18 -13.28 8.39
CA LYS A 108 -8.02 -14.15 8.31
C LYS A 108 -6.73 -13.35 8.50
N PRO A 109 -5.71 -13.95 9.14
CA PRO A 109 -4.40 -13.33 9.24
C PRO A 109 -3.73 -13.23 7.87
N TYR A 110 -2.68 -12.41 7.78
CA TYR A 110 -1.89 -12.28 6.57
C TYR A 110 -1.20 -13.60 6.21
N ASP A 111 -1.39 -14.03 4.97
CA ASP A 111 -0.77 -15.20 4.38
C ASP A 111 0.15 -14.77 3.23
N ALA A 112 1.46 -14.88 3.46
CA ALA A 112 2.47 -14.47 2.49
C ALA A 112 2.46 -15.36 1.23
N GLU A 113 2.15 -16.64 1.38
CA GLU A 113 2.08 -17.58 0.24
C GLU A 113 0.87 -17.28 -0.65
N LEU A 114 -0.28 -17.02 -0.04
CA LEU A 114 -1.48 -16.60 -0.77
C LEU A 114 -1.24 -15.28 -1.51
N HIS A 115 -0.58 -14.33 -0.85
CA HIS A 115 -0.24 -13.06 -1.47
C HIS A 115 0.70 -13.26 -2.67
N ALA A 116 1.74 -14.06 -2.54
CA ALA A 116 2.66 -14.39 -3.63
C ALA A 116 1.96 -15.08 -4.81
N ARG A 117 1.07 -16.05 -4.53
CA ARG A 117 0.26 -16.72 -5.56
C ARG A 117 -0.64 -15.75 -6.31
N ASN A 118 -1.33 -14.88 -5.59
CA ASN A 118 -2.19 -13.88 -6.21
C ASN A 118 -1.39 -12.89 -7.07
N GLN A 119 -0.21 -12.48 -6.61
CA GLN A 119 0.69 -11.62 -7.40
C GLN A 119 1.14 -12.32 -8.69
N THR A 120 1.48 -13.61 -8.63
CA THR A 120 1.84 -14.40 -9.80
C THR A 120 0.66 -14.51 -10.78
N GLN A 121 -0.52 -14.85 -10.27
CA GLN A 121 -1.72 -15.02 -11.09
C GLN A 121 -2.15 -13.71 -11.80
N HIS A 122 -1.96 -12.57 -11.16
CA HIS A 122 -2.32 -11.26 -11.72
C HIS A 122 -1.17 -10.54 -12.42
N GLY A 123 -0.04 -11.21 -12.63
CA GLY A 123 1.09 -10.65 -13.36
C GLY A 123 1.71 -9.42 -12.70
N SER A 124 1.97 -9.48 -11.40
CA SER A 124 2.54 -8.34 -10.67
C SER A 124 3.93 -7.98 -11.20
N TRP A 125 4.09 -6.71 -11.58
CA TRP A 125 5.39 -6.18 -12.02
C TRP A 125 6.47 -6.24 -10.92
N VAL A 126 6.06 -6.24 -9.65
CA VAL A 126 7.00 -6.36 -8.51
C VAL A 126 7.67 -7.73 -8.50
N LEU A 127 6.90 -8.79 -8.74
CA LEU A 127 7.47 -10.14 -8.86
C LEU A 127 8.39 -10.27 -10.07
N ALA A 128 8.04 -9.65 -11.19
CA ALA A 128 8.89 -9.64 -12.37
C ALA A 128 10.26 -9.01 -12.07
N LEU A 129 10.29 -7.91 -11.30
CA LEU A 129 11.53 -7.27 -10.86
C LEU A 129 12.30 -8.12 -9.84
N LEU A 130 11.61 -8.74 -8.90
CA LEU A 130 12.24 -9.63 -7.91
C LEU A 130 12.92 -10.82 -8.59
N ASN A 131 12.25 -11.44 -9.55
CA ASN A 131 12.80 -12.57 -10.32
C ASN A 131 14.00 -12.15 -11.18
N LYS A 132 13.99 -10.92 -11.71
CA LYS A 132 15.08 -10.38 -12.52
C LYS A 132 16.34 -10.11 -11.67
N ASN A 133 16.15 -9.73 -10.41
CA ASN A 133 17.23 -9.40 -9.48
C ASN A 133 17.60 -10.58 -8.56
N ALA A 134 16.92 -11.72 -8.68
CA ALA A 134 17.31 -12.92 -7.96
C ALA A 134 18.69 -13.38 -8.48
N PRO A 135 19.65 -13.66 -7.58
CA PRO A 135 20.91 -14.22 -7.99
C PRO A 135 20.65 -15.55 -8.70
N ALA A 136 21.28 -15.72 -9.86
CA ALA A 136 21.22 -17.00 -10.57
C ALA A 136 21.66 -18.09 -9.59
N THR A 137 20.74 -19.04 -9.30
CA THR A 137 21.07 -20.18 -8.47
C THR A 137 22.20 -20.93 -9.18
N PRO A 138 23.39 -21.08 -8.58
CA PRO A 138 24.42 -21.90 -9.21
C PRO A 138 23.89 -23.32 -9.35
N ALA A 139 23.93 -23.80 -10.56
CA ALA A 139 23.52 -25.17 -10.87
C ALA A 139 24.47 -26.15 -10.17
#